data_7ded3cd057422b955d4f65bfb585808b
#
_entry.id   7ded3cd057422b955d4f65bfb585808b
#
_cell.length_a   1.000
_cell.length_b   1.000
_cell.length_c   1.000
_cell.angle_alpha   90.00
_cell.angle_beta   90.00
_cell.angle_gamma   90.00
#
_symmetry.space_group_name_H-M   'P 1'
#
loop_
_entity.id
_entity.type
_entity.pdbx_description
1 polymer ?
#
loop_
_entity_poly.entity_id
_entity_poly.type
_entity_poly.pdbx_seq_one_letter_code
_entity_poly.pdbx_strand_id
1 'polypeptide(L)'
;MKMDDAAPTSSPATSSTPIWRRPVSRRTVLATGAAGAGAAAVAVLWKGGDLEQILNRVRDLTHDYQGALSNPSVRAAHLLRRAGFGGSAQEIDRLAAMSTKDMAQSLLDYQQTSNATLDGQLPTLDLTSAKGPNPGAVQAWWLQRMVQTARPLEEKMTLFWHGLRTSGLDKAGPTQMFTQNQLFRKMALANFDDLLKAVSKDPAMMVYLDTETNRKGKPNENYARELMELFTTGIGHYTEDDVRESARAFTGWTLTGGKQLRYTTDSMFVARLHDSGQKTFMGKTGNYTGDDIVEMLVPLRATAERLSTRLFSFFAYQNPEPEIVRQLADTFQQSHYNVGAVVREIFNLDVFYSAKSYRALVKSPAELTAQTLRATGADARAFVAAANAMAPMGQVLFYPPNVAGWPAGTSWINSSTLLNRINFANAAARRAATSSPAQTVDQLTASLVDGNVTRNTRDGLHAFAAAHPDDHAGLLFMAMATPEFQLN
;
A
#
# COMPACT_ATOMS: atom_id res chain seq x y z
N MET A 1 -68.29 0.92 23.04
CA MET A 1 -67.79 0.70 21.65
C MET A 1 -66.30 0.97 21.68
N LYS A 2 -65.50 -0.08 21.82
CA LYS A 2 -64.00 0.00 21.92
C LYS A 2 -63.48 0.05 20.53
N MET A 3 -62.60 1.00 20.25
CA MET A 3 -61.73 1.00 19.07
C MET A 3 -60.33 0.56 19.51
N ASP A 4 -59.84 -0.53 18.92
CA ASP A 4 -58.51 -1.06 19.12
C ASP A 4 -57.49 -0.25 18.29
N ASP A 5 -56.46 0.30 18.98
CA ASP A 5 -55.28 0.87 18.36
C ASP A 5 -54.30 -0.26 18.03
N ALA A 6 -54.12 -0.53 16.75
CA ALA A 6 -53.05 -1.43 16.26
C ALA A 6 -51.79 -0.63 15.94
N ALA A 7 -50.74 -0.88 16.70
CA ALA A 7 -49.38 -0.36 16.42
C ALA A 7 -48.76 -1.04 15.20
N PRO A 8 -47.98 -0.35 14.37
CA PRO A 8 -47.29 -0.96 13.22
C PRO A 8 -46.10 -1.79 13.69
N THR A 9 -46.06 -3.03 13.28
CA THR A 9 -44.97 -3.96 13.47
C THR A 9 -43.77 -3.54 12.61
N SER A 10 -42.66 -3.17 13.25
CA SER A 10 -41.36 -2.94 12.61
C SER A 10 -40.76 -4.28 12.23
N SER A 11 -40.56 -4.49 10.94
CA SER A 11 -39.72 -5.58 10.40
C SER A 11 -38.27 -5.40 10.82
N PRO A 12 -37.56 -6.46 11.22
CA PRO A 12 -36.13 -6.34 11.54
C PRO A 12 -35.30 -6.13 10.27
N ALA A 13 -34.49 -5.09 10.30
CA ALA A 13 -33.47 -4.85 9.26
C ALA A 13 -32.50 -6.03 9.21
N THR A 14 -32.46 -6.73 8.08
CA THR A 14 -31.45 -7.75 7.79
C THR A 14 -30.08 -7.09 7.63
N SER A 15 -29.26 -7.12 8.66
CA SER A 15 -27.84 -6.77 8.57
C SER A 15 -27.14 -7.83 7.72
N SER A 16 -26.90 -7.52 6.45
CA SER A 16 -26.08 -8.35 5.58
C SER A 16 -24.63 -8.26 6.03
N THR A 17 -24.17 -9.29 6.74
CA THR A 17 -22.73 -9.45 7.06
C THR A 17 -21.96 -9.51 5.75
N PRO A 18 -20.91 -8.71 5.57
CA PRO A 18 -20.09 -8.73 4.35
C PRO A 18 -19.55 -10.15 4.07
N ILE A 19 -19.58 -10.55 2.81
CA ILE A 19 -19.24 -11.91 2.33
C ILE A 19 -17.89 -12.40 2.84
N TRP A 20 -16.93 -11.50 3.11
CA TRP A 20 -15.59 -11.81 3.60
C TRP A 20 -15.51 -12.22 5.09
N ARG A 21 -16.62 -12.16 5.87
CA ARG A 21 -16.67 -12.62 7.28
C ARG A 21 -17.22 -14.04 7.48
N ARG A 22 -17.55 -14.78 6.42
CA ARG A 22 -18.07 -16.16 6.58
C ARG A 22 -16.91 -17.14 6.78
N PRO A 23 -16.88 -17.95 7.84
CA PRO A 23 -15.88 -18.99 8.02
C PRO A 23 -16.09 -20.11 6.98
N VAL A 24 -15.04 -20.39 6.20
CA VAL A 24 -15.06 -21.48 5.22
C VAL A 24 -14.60 -22.77 5.92
N SER A 25 -15.34 -23.86 5.78
CA SER A 25 -14.99 -25.12 6.42
C SER A 25 -13.76 -25.76 5.79
N ARG A 26 -12.94 -26.48 6.59
CA ARG A 26 -11.75 -27.23 6.11
C ARG A 26 -12.07 -28.22 4.97
N ARG A 27 -13.30 -28.77 4.91
CA ARG A 27 -13.72 -29.69 3.86
C ARG A 27 -13.97 -29.02 2.51
N THR A 28 -14.44 -27.77 2.48
CA THR A 28 -14.65 -26.98 1.25
C THR A 28 -13.33 -26.60 0.62
N VAL A 29 -12.29 -26.34 1.42
CA VAL A 29 -10.94 -25.98 0.96
C VAL A 29 -10.29 -27.13 0.18
N LEU A 30 -10.54 -28.37 0.59
CA LEU A 30 -9.97 -29.57 -0.07
C LEU A 30 -10.76 -30.01 -1.32
N ALA A 31 -12.01 -29.58 -1.47
CA ALA A 31 -12.86 -30.01 -2.58
C ALA A 31 -12.82 -29.09 -3.81
N THR A 32 -12.38 -27.82 -3.66
CA THR A 32 -12.31 -26.83 -4.75
C THR A 32 -10.90 -26.47 -5.19
N GLY A 33 -9.87 -26.93 -4.45
CA GLY A 33 -8.47 -26.77 -4.81
C GLY A 33 -8.08 -27.79 -5.86
N ALA A 34 -7.40 -27.35 -6.91
CA ALA A 34 -6.90 -28.19 -7.99
C ALA A 34 -6.37 -29.53 -7.46
N ALA A 35 -7.03 -30.61 -7.84
CA ALA A 35 -6.54 -31.96 -7.61
C ALA A 35 -5.16 -32.07 -8.26
N GLY A 36 -4.15 -32.32 -7.46
CA GLY A 36 -2.81 -32.55 -7.97
C GLY A 36 -1.74 -32.46 -6.89
N ALA A 37 -0.60 -33.00 -7.17
CA ALA A 37 0.62 -33.03 -6.35
C ALA A 37 1.00 -31.65 -5.71
N GLY A 38 0.57 -30.52 -6.32
CA GLY A 38 0.87 -29.19 -5.87
C GLY A 38 0.31 -28.84 -4.47
N ALA A 39 -0.93 -29.22 -4.13
CA ALA A 39 -1.50 -28.90 -2.80
C ALA A 39 -0.81 -29.70 -1.68
N ALA A 40 -0.46 -30.96 -1.95
CA ALA A 40 0.30 -31.79 -1.01
C ALA A 40 1.74 -31.26 -0.82
N ALA A 41 2.37 -30.80 -1.90
CA ALA A 41 3.72 -30.25 -1.88
C ALA A 41 3.79 -28.88 -1.16
N VAL A 42 2.79 -28.00 -1.35
CA VAL A 42 2.67 -26.75 -0.57
C VAL A 42 2.53 -27.09 0.92
N ALA A 43 1.73 -28.09 1.28
CA ALA A 43 1.61 -28.55 2.66
C ALA A 43 2.94 -29.05 3.25
N VAL A 44 3.86 -29.57 2.43
CA VAL A 44 5.22 -29.96 2.84
C VAL A 44 6.07 -28.73 3.09
N LEU A 45 6.04 -27.70 2.26
CA LEU A 45 6.77 -26.43 2.46
C LEU A 45 6.30 -25.67 3.71
N TRP A 46 5.01 -25.80 4.02
CA TRP A 46 4.36 -25.16 5.17
C TRP A 46 4.09 -26.16 6.33
N LYS A 47 4.88 -27.25 6.44
CA LYS A 47 4.66 -28.36 7.39
C LYS A 47 4.05 -27.94 8.72
N GLY A 48 2.81 -28.38 8.90
CA GLY A 48 2.08 -28.65 10.12
C GLY A 48 2.28 -27.69 11.29
N GLY A 49 1.41 -26.69 11.39
CA GLY A 49 1.30 -25.84 12.55
C GLY A 49 0.06 -24.95 12.46
N ASP A 50 -0.40 -24.50 13.61
CA ASP A 50 -1.35 -23.39 13.67
C ASP A 50 -0.74 -22.16 12.99
N LEU A 51 -1.61 -21.22 12.57
CA LEU A 51 -1.21 -19.95 11.94
C LEU A 51 -0.10 -19.23 12.74
N GLU A 52 -0.14 -19.35 14.06
CA GLU A 52 0.87 -18.79 14.97
C GLU A 52 2.24 -19.46 14.80
N GLN A 53 2.30 -20.76 14.56
CA GLN A 53 3.55 -21.47 14.24
C GLN A 53 4.07 -21.12 12.84
N ILE A 54 3.18 -20.86 11.86
CA ILE A 54 3.56 -20.36 10.55
C ILE A 54 4.15 -18.96 10.68
N LEU A 55 3.50 -18.08 11.45
CA LEU A 55 3.97 -16.72 11.70
C LEU A 55 5.27 -16.71 12.52
N ASN A 56 5.42 -17.62 13.45
CA ASN A 56 6.66 -17.78 14.23
C ASN A 56 7.77 -18.34 13.34
N ARG A 57 7.52 -19.29 12.46
CA ARG A 57 8.50 -19.75 11.45
C ARG A 57 8.87 -18.64 10.47
N VAL A 58 7.93 -17.79 10.07
CA VAL A 58 8.21 -16.57 9.30
C VAL A 58 9.13 -15.63 10.08
N ARG A 59 8.98 -15.54 11.41
CA ARG A 59 9.88 -14.79 12.30
C ARG A 59 11.22 -15.51 12.52
N ASP A 60 11.21 -16.84 12.67
CA ASP A 60 12.42 -17.66 12.84
C ASP A 60 13.26 -17.73 11.56
N LEU A 61 12.66 -17.52 10.37
CA LEU A 61 13.40 -17.39 9.11
C LEU A 61 14.42 -16.23 9.14
N THR A 62 14.25 -15.25 10.04
CA THR A 62 15.23 -14.16 10.20
C THR A 62 16.53 -14.65 10.84
N HIS A 63 16.54 -15.78 11.56
CA HIS A 63 17.75 -16.34 12.18
C HIS A 63 18.63 -17.13 11.20
N ASP A 64 18.05 -17.74 10.16
CA ASP A 64 18.78 -18.52 9.15
C ASP A 64 19.52 -17.64 8.10
N TYR A 65 19.28 -16.33 8.10
CA TYR A 65 19.78 -15.41 7.10
C TYR A 65 20.92 -14.51 7.56
N GLN A 66 21.59 -14.86 8.66
CA GLN A 66 22.80 -14.13 9.07
C GLN A 66 23.86 -14.16 7.97
N GLY A 67 24.27 -12.97 7.51
CA GLY A 67 25.25 -12.83 6.45
C GLY A 67 24.71 -12.77 5.02
N ALA A 68 23.40 -13.04 4.78
CA ALA A 68 22.81 -12.95 3.44
C ALA A 68 23.07 -11.58 2.77
N LEU A 69 22.88 -10.51 3.54
CA LEU A 69 23.08 -9.13 3.09
C LEU A 69 24.55 -8.72 2.94
N SER A 70 25.52 -9.60 3.21
CA SER A 70 26.93 -9.39 2.77
C SER A 70 27.08 -9.53 1.27
N ASN A 71 26.20 -10.30 0.61
CA ASN A 71 26.17 -10.44 -0.85
C ASN A 71 25.55 -9.20 -1.52
N PRO A 72 26.26 -8.52 -2.46
CA PRO A 72 25.75 -7.34 -3.16
C PRO A 72 24.42 -7.58 -3.89
N SER A 73 24.24 -8.74 -4.54
CA SER A 73 23.01 -9.06 -5.26
C SER A 73 21.82 -9.22 -4.32
N VAL A 74 22.04 -9.79 -3.12
CA VAL A 74 20.99 -9.92 -2.09
C VAL A 74 20.62 -8.53 -1.54
N ARG A 75 21.59 -7.62 -1.33
CA ARG A 75 21.32 -6.23 -0.94
C ARG A 75 20.50 -5.49 -1.99
N ALA A 76 20.88 -5.62 -3.27
CA ALA A 76 20.17 -5.00 -4.38
C ALA A 76 18.72 -5.53 -4.48
N ALA A 77 18.54 -6.84 -4.40
CA ALA A 77 17.21 -7.47 -4.41
C ALA A 77 16.36 -7.05 -3.20
N HIS A 78 16.97 -6.94 -2.01
CA HIS A 78 16.31 -6.42 -0.81
C HIS A 78 15.81 -4.99 -1.04
N LEU A 79 16.68 -4.08 -1.50
CA LEU A 79 16.30 -2.69 -1.79
C LEU A 79 15.18 -2.62 -2.83
N LEU A 80 15.26 -3.38 -3.93
CA LEU A 80 14.23 -3.40 -4.97
C LEU A 80 12.87 -3.93 -4.50
N ARG A 81 12.85 -4.85 -3.54
CA ARG A 81 11.58 -5.28 -2.91
C ARG A 81 11.00 -4.20 -2.00
N ARG A 82 11.86 -3.53 -1.23
CA ARG A 82 11.43 -2.49 -0.27
C ARG A 82 11.04 -1.19 -0.95
N ALA A 83 11.89 -0.69 -1.85
CA ALA A 83 11.67 0.56 -2.57
C ALA A 83 10.78 0.42 -3.83
N GLY A 84 10.35 -0.81 -4.14
CA GLY A 84 9.52 -1.11 -5.31
C GLY A 84 8.72 -2.39 -5.13
N PHE A 85 8.66 -3.18 -6.21
CA PHE A 85 7.87 -4.40 -6.30
C PHE A 85 8.73 -5.60 -6.77
N GLY A 86 9.97 -5.70 -6.26
CA GLY A 86 11.00 -6.62 -6.72
C GLY A 86 11.73 -6.13 -7.96
N GLY A 87 12.74 -6.87 -8.40
CA GLY A 87 13.55 -6.56 -9.59
C GLY A 87 13.78 -7.77 -10.48
N SER A 88 14.05 -7.53 -11.76
CA SER A 88 14.60 -8.53 -12.70
C SER A 88 16.06 -8.84 -12.35
N ALA A 89 16.59 -9.96 -12.86
CA ALA A 89 18.01 -10.28 -12.70
C ALA A 89 18.91 -9.14 -13.19
N GLN A 90 18.58 -8.54 -14.34
CA GLN A 90 19.34 -7.41 -14.89
C GLN A 90 19.31 -6.16 -13.99
N GLU A 91 18.16 -5.84 -13.38
CA GLU A 91 18.05 -4.75 -12.42
C GLU A 91 18.87 -5.02 -11.15
N ILE A 92 18.84 -6.25 -10.66
CA ILE A 92 19.59 -6.69 -9.49
C ILE A 92 21.10 -6.59 -9.78
N ASP A 93 21.59 -7.13 -10.92
CA ASP A 93 22.99 -7.11 -11.29
C ASP A 93 23.51 -5.68 -11.47
N ARG A 94 22.71 -4.81 -12.12
CA ARG A 94 23.05 -3.39 -12.28
C ARG A 94 23.23 -2.68 -10.94
N LEU A 95 22.32 -2.90 -9.99
CA LEU A 95 22.41 -2.28 -8.66
C LEU A 95 23.51 -2.93 -7.80
N ALA A 96 23.72 -4.22 -7.90
CA ALA A 96 24.75 -4.94 -7.15
C ALA A 96 26.18 -4.46 -7.45
N ALA A 97 26.40 -3.86 -8.64
CA ALA A 97 27.67 -3.24 -9.01
C ALA A 97 27.91 -1.87 -8.36
N MET A 98 26.92 -1.31 -7.67
CA MET A 98 26.97 0.02 -7.05
C MET A 98 27.27 -0.08 -5.54
N SER A 99 27.72 1.04 -4.94
CA SER A 99 27.71 1.18 -3.49
C SER A 99 26.25 1.24 -2.96
N THR A 100 26.05 0.88 -1.70
CA THR A 100 24.71 0.94 -1.07
C THR A 100 24.09 2.34 -1.20
N LYS A 101 24.90 3.38 -1.03
CA LYS A 101 24.49 4.78 -1.15
C LYS A 101 24.06 5.13 -2.58
N ASP A 102 24.83 4.67 -3.58
CA ASP A 102 24.50 4.95 -4.99
C ASP A 102 23.27 4.17 -5.46
N MET A 103 23.08 2.93 -4.97
CA MET A 103 21.85 2.16 -5.20
C MET A 103 20.63 2.94 -4.71
N ALA A 104 20.66 3.42 -3.46
CA ALA A 104 19.57 4.19 -2.87
C ALA A 104 19.31 5.48 -3.66
N GLN A 105 20.38 6.23 -3.99
CA GLN A 105 20.29 7.47 -4.75
C GLN A 105 19.68 7.26 -6.13
N SER A 106 20.06 6.19 -6.84
CA SER A 106 19.54 5.89 -8.18
C SER A 106 18.02 5.66 -8.20
N LEU A 107 17.43 5.18 -7.10
CA LEU A 107 15.98 5.02 -6.96
C LEU A 107 15.29 6.33 -6.53
N LEU A 108 15.96 7.15 -5.73
CA LEU A 108 15.44 8.46 -5.30
C LEU A 108 15.39 9.46 -6.46
N ASP A 109 16.36 9.38 -7.38
CA ASP A 109 16.45 10.23 -8.57
C ASP A 109 15.55 9.73 -9.71
N TYR A 110 14.48 9.03 -9.41
CA TYR A 110 13.56 8.45 -10.40
C TYR A 110 13.04 9.45 -11.42
N GLN A 111 13.00 10.73 -11.11
CA GLN A 111 12.56 11.78 -12.03
C GLN A 111 13.48 11.90 -13.27
N GLN A 112 14.74 11.46 -13.16
CA GLN A 112 15.69 11.40 -14.28
C GLN A 112 15.41 10.20 -15.22
N THR A 113 14.57 9.25 -14.80
CA THR A 113 14.19 8.07 -15.58
C THR A 113 12.87 8.33 -16.30
N SER A 114 12.81 8.11 -17.62
CA SER A 114 11.58 8.28 -18.39
C SER A 114 10.63 7.13 -18.17
N ASN A 115 9.33 7.44 -18.00
CA ASN A 115 8.21 6.49 -18.03
C ASN A 115 7.38 6.60 -19.33
N ALA A 116 7.83 7.37 -20.32
CA ALA A 116 7.07 7.67 -21.55
C ALA A 116 6.59 6.41 -22.29
N THR A 117 7.43 5.35 -22.33
CA THR A 117 7.02 4.07 -22.93
C THR A 117 5.84 3.45 -22.20
N LEU A 118 5.89 3.41 -20.87
CA LEU A 118 4.77 2.91 -20.07
C LEU A 118 3.54 3.78 -20.22
N ASP A 119 3.69 5.10 -20.14
CA ASP A 119 2.56 6.05 -20.24
C ASP A 119 1.82 5.90 -21.57
N GLY A 120 2.53 5.58 -22.67
CA GLY A 120 1.94 5.27 -23.98
C GLY A 120 1.29 3.88 -24.09
N GLN A 121 1.59 2.96 -23.20
CA GLN A 121 1.04 1.59 -23.16
C GLN A 121 -0.13 1.42 -22.20
N LEU A 122 -0.31 2.35 -21.27
CA LEU A 122 -1.41 2.29 -20.31
C LEU A 122 -2.76 2.51 -21.03
N PRO A 123 -3.81 1.77 -20.63
CA PRO A 123 -5.12 1.96 -21.20
C PRO A 123 -5.65 3.37 -20.90
N THR A 124 -6.25 4.00 -21.91
CA THR A 124 -6.94 5.27 -21.75
C THR A 124 -8.20 5.07 -20.91
N LEU A 125 -8.32 5.83 -19.83
CA LEU A 125 -9.51 5.84 -18.99
C LEU A 125 -10.45 6.97 -19.43
N ASP A 126 -11.74 6.68 -19.57
CA ASP A 126 -12.74 7.72 -19.85
C ASP A 126 -13.03 8.51 -18.55
N LEU A 127 -12.31 9.60 -18.37
CA LEU A 127 -12.47 10.51 -17.23
C LEU A 127 -13.59 11.53 -17.45
N THR A 128 -14.16 11.60 -18.65
CA THR A 128 -15.15 12.63 -19.05
C THR A 128 -16.58 12.17 -18.88
N SER A 129 -16.81 10.86 -18.75
CA SER A 129 -18.16 10.33 -18.55
C SER A 129 -18.74 10.78 -17.21
N ALA A 130 -20.06 10.98 -17.16
CA ALA A 130 -20.77 11.43 -15.97
C ALA A 130 -20.64 10.47 -14.75
N LYS A 131 -20.21 9.22 -14.98
CA LYS A 131 -19.97 8.22 -13.94
C LYS A 131 -18.49 7.96 -13.69
N GLY A 132 -17.61 8.60 -14.47
CA GLY A 132 -16.18 8.30 -14.50
C GLY A 132 -15.87 6.93 -15.10
N PRO A 133 -14.59 6.51 -15.08
CA PRO A 133 -14.14 5.22 -15.56
C PRO A 133 -14.66 4.08 -14.67
N ASN A 134 -14.67 2.85 -15.21
CA ASN A 134 -14.99 1.68 -14.42
C ASN A 134 -13.96 1.52 -13.26
N PRO A 135 -14.38 1.34 -12.01
CA PRO A 135 -13.48 1.17 -10.86
C PRO A 135 -12.43 0.08 -11.05
N GLY A 136 -12.82 -1.09 -11.60
CA GLY A 136 -11.90 -2.19 -11.90
C GLY A 136 -10.87 -1.82 -12.97
N ALA A 137 -11.23 -0.96 -13.94
CA ALA A 137 -10.28 -0.46 -14.93
C ALA A 137 -9.21 0.47 -14.29
N VAL A 138 -9.61 1.34 -13.35
CA VAL A 138 -8.67 2.19 -12.60
C VAL A 138 -7.74 1.35 -11.72
N GLN A 139 -8.25 0.31 -11.08
CA GLN A 139 -7.46 -0.63 -10.28
C GLN A 139 -6.45 -1.38 -11.14
N ALA A 140 -6.87 -1.93 -12.29
CA ALA A 140 -6.00 -2.63 -13.23
C ALA A 140 -4.94 -1.68 -13.83
N TRP A 141 -5.34 -0.45 -14.17
CA TRP A 141 -4.43 0.61 -14.66
C TRP A 141 -3.31 0.89 -13.65
N TRP A 142 -3.64 1.05 -12.37
CA TRP A 142 -2.62 1.32 -11.37
C TRP A 142 -1.74 0.10 -11.08
N LEU A 143 -2.32 -1.12 -11.05
CA LEU A 143 -1.55 -2.35 -10.93
C LEU A 143 -0.58 -2.54 -12.11
N GLN A 144 -1.03 -2.27 -13.34
CA GLN A 144 -0.15 -2.29 -14.52
C GLN A 144 1.00 -1.31 -14.35
N ARG A 145 0.74 -0.11 -13.86
CA ARG A 145 1.76 0.89 -13.57
C ARG A 145 2.77 0.40 -12.53
N MET A 146 2.31 -0.18 -11.42
CA MET A 146 3.21 -0.78 -10.41
C MET A 146 4.11 -1.87 -10.98
N VAL A 147 3.61 -2.66 -11.93
CA VAL A 147 4.34 -3.79 -12.53
C VAL A 147 5.37 -3.32 -13.56
N GLN A 148 5.03 -2.34 -14.40
CA GLN A 148 5.79 -1.98 -15.60
C GLN A 148 6.60 -0.69 -15.47
N THR A 149 6.46 0.04 -14.35
CA THR A 149 7.16 1.32 -14.15
C THR A 149 8.67 1.17 -14.14
N ALA A 150 9.38 2.09 -14.80
CA ALA A 150 10.80 2.29 -14.64
C ALA A 150 11.15 3.12 -13.38
N ARG A 151 10.12 3.61 -12.65
CA ARG A 151 10.22 4.43 -11.44
C ARG A 151 9.58 3.73 -10.24
N PRO A 152 10.11 2.58 -9.77
CA PRO A 152 9.45 1.76 -8.76
C PRO A 152 9.19 2.49 -7.44
N LEU A 153 10.10 3.35 -6.98
CA LEU A 153 9.95 4.11 -5.73
C LEU A 153 8.80 5.14 -5.83
N GLU A 154 8.59 5.76 -6.98
CA GLU A 154 7.46 6.68 -7.22
C GLU A 154 6.13 5.97 -6.98
N GLU A 155 5.94 4.77 -7.54
CA GLU A 155 4.71 3.99 -7.34
C GLU A 155 4.60 3.39 -5.93
N LYS A 156 5.73 3.02 -5.32
CA LYS A 156 5.77 2.55 -3.92
C LYS A 156 5.33 3.64 -2.95
N MET A 157 5.80 4.86 -3.14
CA MET A 157 5.40 6.02 -2.36
C MET A 157 3.95 6.43 -2.65
N THR A 158 3.47 6.29 -3.88
CA THR A 158 2.05 6.49 -4.22
C THR A 158 1.16 5.52 -3.43
N LEU A 159 1.57 4.25 -3.30
CA LEU A 159 0.87 3.26 -2.48
C LEU A 159 0.92 3.62 -0.99
N PHE A 160 2.06 4.08 -0.50
CA PHE A 160 2.22 4.56 0.88
C PHE A 160 1.26 5.72 1.19
N TRP A 161 1.23 6.74 0.34
CA TRP A 161 0.36 7.91 0.55
C TRP A 161 -1.11 7.54 0.50
N HIS A 162 -1.51 6.71 -0.46
CA HIS A 162 -2.89 6.24 -0.54
C HIS A 162 -3.32 5.43 0.70
N GLY A 163 -2.41 4.67 1.30
CA GLY A 163 -2.66 3.95 2.57
C GLY A 163 -2.65 4.83 3.81
N LEU A 164 -2.05 6.02 3.75
CA LEU A 164 -1.89 6.93 4.89
C LEU A 164 -2.76 8.19 4.80
N ARG A 165 -3.06 8.66 3.58
CA ARG A 165 -3.95 9.81 3.27
C ARG A 165 -5.19 9.25 2.60
N THR A 166 -5.97 8.53 3.36
CA THR A 166 -6.98 7.61 2.86
C THR A 166 -8.21 8.33 2.35
N SER A 167 -8.57 8.00 1.12
CA SER A 167 -9.88 8.22 0.52
C SER A 167 -10.33 6.94 -0.17
N GLY A 168 -11.59 6.78 -0.50
CA GLY A 168 -12.10 5.54 -1.05
C GLY A 168 -13.27 5.68 -2.02
N LEU A 169 -13.40 4.70 -2.90
CA LEU A 169 -14.47 4.57 -3.90
C LEU A 169 -15.86 4.36 -3.28
N ASP A 170 -15.95 4.13 -1.99
CA ASP A 170 -17.20 4.06 -1.23
C ASP A 170 -17.92 5.41 -1.15
N LYS A 171 -17.14 6.51 -1.14
CA LYS A 171 -17.65 7.89 -1.14
C LYS A 171 -17.24 8.68 -2.38
N ALA A 172 -15.94 8.70 -2.70
CA ALA A 172 -15.41 9.44 -3.83
C ALA A 172 -15.61 8.68 -5.16
N GLY A 173 -15.76 9.42 -6.26
CA GLY A 173 -15.90 8.83 -7.59
C GLY A 173 -14.57 8.31 -8.17
N PRO A 174 -14.64 7.40 -9.17
CA PRO A 174 -13.42 6.83 -9.76
C PRO A 174 -12.51 7.88 -10.41
N THR A 175 -13.06 8.93 -11.02
CA THR A 175 -12.29 10.04 -11.59
C THR A 175 -11.54 10.80 -10.50
N GLN A 176 -12.19 11.08 -9.37
CA GLN A 176 -11.56 11.76 -8.24
C GLN A 176 -10.43 10.91 -7.64
N MET A 177 -10.67 9.61 -7.43
CA MET A 177 -9.66 8.68 -6.93
C MET A 177 -8.46 8.53 -7.88
N PHE A 178 -8.71 8.54 -9.19
CA PHE A 178 -7.64 8.57 -10.19
C PHE A 178 -6.82 9.86 -10.08
N THR A 179 -7.49 11.03 -10.00
CA THR A 179 -6.83 12.34 -9.87
C THR A 179 -5.99 12.43 -8.59
N GLN A 180 -6.52 11.93 -7.47
CA GLN A 180 -5.77 11.85 -6.21
C GLN A 180 -4.55 10.92 -6.32
N ASN A 181 -4.67 9.80 -7.02
CA ASN A 181 -3.54 8.92 -7.28
C ASN A 181 -2.44 9.63 -8.08
N GLN A 182 -2.81 10.45 -9.06
CA GLN A 182 -1.85 11.28 -9.80
C GLN A 182 -1.21 12.35 -8.90
N LEU A 183 -1.97 12.94 -7.98
CA LEU A 183 -1.45 13.88 -6.98
C LEU A 183 -0.39 13.21 -6.10
N PHE A 184 -0.69 12.04 -5.53
CA PHE A 184 0.27 11.30 -4.70
C PHE A 184 1.53 10.91 -5.47
N ARG A 185 1.42 10.55 -6.74
CA ARG A 185 2.56 10.24 -7.59
C ARG A 185 3.44 11.46 -7.84
N LYS A 186 2.82 12.58 -8.22
CA LYS A 186 3.52 13.85 -8.43
C LYS A 186 4.26 14.31 -7.18
N MET A 187 3.69 14.05 -6.00
CA MET A 187 4.21 14.50 -4.71
C MET A 187 4.84 13.37 -3.89
N ALA A 188 5.27 12.29 -4.55
CA ALA A 188 5.72 11.07 -3.89
C ALA A 188 6.84 11.30 -2.86
N LEU A 189 7.81 12.16 -3.15
CA LEU A 189 8.94 12.54 -2.30
C LEU A 189 9.01 14.07 -2.03
N ALA A 190 7.91 14.79 -2.21
CA ALA A 190 7.84 16.24 -2.01
C ALA A 190 7.98 16.62 -0.52
N ASN A 191 7.95 17.92 -0.26
CA ASN A 191 7.84 18.44 1.08
C ASN A 191 6.46 18.10 1.67
N PHE A 192 6.44 17.74 2.93
CA PHE A 192 5.24 17.20 3.56
C PHE A 192 4.12 18.23 3.75
N ASP A 193 4.48 19.48 4.01
CA ASP A 193 3.53 20.59 4.10
C ASP A 193 2.84 20.85 2.75
N ASP A 194 3.59 20.85 1.65
CA ASP A 194 3.03 20.99 0.30
C ASP A 194 2.06 19.83 -0.02
N LEU A 195 2.42 18.60 0.33
CA LEU A 195 1.54 17.45 0.17
C LEU A 195 0.24 17.61 0.98
N LEU A 196 0.32 18.01 2.24
CA LEU A 196 -0.86 18.17 3.08
C LEU A 196 -1.76 19.31 2.60
N LYS A 197 -1.18 20.47 2.20
CA LYS A 197 -1.92 21.57 1.58
C LYS A 197 -2.62 21.15 0.29
N ALA A 198 -1.99 20.33 -0.54
CA ALA A 198 -2.60 19.81 -1.76
C ALA A 198 -3.72 18.80 -1.46
N VAL A 199 -3.50 17.88 -0.52
CA VAL A 199 -4.49 16.87 -0.11
C VAL A 199 -5.72 17.49 0.55
N SER A 200 -5.55 18.58 1.33
CA SER A 200 -6.68 19.29 1.96
C SER A 200 -7.67 19.88 0.93
N LYS A 201 -7.21 20.11 -0.29
CA LYS A 201 -7.97 20.70 -1.41
C LYS A 201 -8.31 19.67 -2.49
N ASP A 202 -7.86 18.43 -2.31
CA ASP A 202 -8.11 17.34 -3.25
C ASP A 202 -9.59 16.92 -3.23
N PRO A 203 -10.27 16.85 -4.39
CA PRO A 203 -11.69 16.53 -4.44
C PRO A 203 -12.07 15.18 -3.84
N ALA A 204 -11.23 14.13 -3.97
CA ALA A 204 -11.52 12.83 -3.36
C ALA A 204 -11.48 12.92 -1.83
N MET A 205 -10.47 13.61 -1.28
CA MET A 205 -10.35 13.84 0.17
C MET A 205 -11.50 14.70 0.69
N MET A 206 -11.87 15.77 -0.04
CA MET A 206 -12.97 16.66 0.34
C MET A 206 -14.30 15.91 0.42
N VAL A 207 -14.60 15.02 -0.54
CA VAL A 207 -15.80 14.17 -0.52
C VAL A 207 -15.70 13.13 0.60
N TYR A 208 -14.53 12.51 0.77
CA TYR A 208 -14.35 11.41 1.72
C TYR A 208 -14.54 11.84 3.18
N LEU A 209 -14.05 13.04 3.52
CA LEU A 209 -14.14 13.63 4.86
C LEU A 209 -15.15 14.78 4.96
N ASP A 210 -16.07 14.88 4.00
CA ASP A 210 -17.19 15.84 3.98
C ASP A 210 -16.75 17.32 4.05
N THR A 211 -15.51 17.64 3.65
CA THR A 211 -14.93 18.99 3.67
C THR A 211 -15.67 19.94 2.72
N GLU A 212 -16.27 19.45 1.64
CA GLU A 212 -17.07 20.23 0.71
C GLU A 212 -18.33 20.83 1.36
N THR A 213 -18.73 20.31 2.51
CA THR A 213 -19.85 20.85 3.32
C THR A 213 -19.39 21.83 4.38
N ASN A 214 -18.08 21.98 4.61
CA ASN A 214 -17.48 22.83 5.64
C ASN A 214 -17.57 24.31 5.28
N ARG A 215 -18.38 25.09 6.02
CA ARG A 215 -18.64 26.51 5.72
C ARG A 215 -18.82 27.34 6.97
N LYS A 216 -18.59 28.65 6.83
CA LYS A 216 -18.82 29.65 7.86
C LYS A 216 -20.19 29.44 8.53
N GLY A 217 -20.19 29.45 9.86
CA GLY A 217 -21.40 29.25 10.67
C GLY A 217 -21.85 27.81 10.82
N LYS A 218 -21.27 26.87 10.03
CA LYS A 218 -21.52 25.42 10.14
C LYS A 218 -20.23 24.67 9.82
N PRO A 219 -19.18 24.77 10.64
CA PRO A 219 -17.93 24.05 10.41
C PRO A 219 -18.12 22.53 10.53
N ASN A 220 -17.41 21.77 9.69
CA ASN A 220 -17.35 20.32 9.73
C ASN A 220 -15.96 19.89 10.23
N GLU A 221 -15.93 19.13 11.31
CA GLU A 221 -14.69 18.78 12.03
C GLU A 221 -13.99 17.54 11.46
N ASN A 222 -14.61 16.76 10.58
CA ASN A 222 -14.07 15.46 10.15
C ASN A 222 -12.63 15.58 9.64
N TYR A 223 -12.40 16.43 8.63
CA TYR A 223 -11.05 16.58 8.09
C TYR A 223 -10.07 17.13 9.11
N ALA A 224 -10.47 18.12 9.91
CA ALA A 224 -9.63 18.74 10.92
C ALA A 224 -9.16 17.73 11.98
N ARG A 225 -10.06 16.85 12.40
CA ARG A 225 -9.76 15.78 13.35
C ARG A 225 -8.78 14.78 12.74
N GLU A 226 -9.04 14.29 11.54
CA GLU A 226 -8.17 13.32 10.87
C GLU A 226 -6.80 13.92 10.51
N LEU A 227 -6.75 15.20 10.19
CA LEU A 227 -5.48 15.92 9.97
C LEU A 227 -4.58 15.85 11.20
N MET A 228 -5.11 16.07 12.39
CA MET A 228 -4.34 16.01 13.63
C MET A 228 -4.13 14.58 14.12
N GLU A 229 -5.17 13.74 14.11
CA GLU A 229 -5.12 12.40 14.68
C GLU A 229 -4.35 11.42 13.82
N LEU A 230 -4.66 11.35 12.52
CA LEU A 230 -4.08 10.35 11.62
C LEU A 230 -2.96 10.90 10.75
N PHE A 231 -3.08 12.18 10.34
CA PHE A 231 -2.21 12.71 9.30
C PHE A 231 -0.99 13.45 9.83
N THR A 232 -1.02 13.97 11.06
CA THR A 232 0.10 14.74 11.64
C THR A 232 0.48 14.24 13.03
N THR A 233 0.10 14.97 14.10
CA THR A 233 0.64 14.83 15.45
C THR A 233 0.24 13.54 16.18
N GLY A 234 -0.95 13.03 15.93
CA GLY A 234 -1.53 11.90 16.69
C GLY A 234 -2.27 12.35 17.96
N ILE A 235 -2.98 11.40 18.55
CA ILE A 235 -3.77 11.62 19.78
C ILE A 235 -2.86 12.12 20.92
N GLY A 236 -3.38 13.04 21.75
CA GLY A 236 -2.68 13.59 22.93
C GLY A 236 -1.87 14.84 22.65
N HIS A 237 -1.82 15.32 21.40
CA HIS A 237 -1.07 16.52 21.00
C HIS A 237 -1.96 17.67 20.54
N TYR A 238 -3.26 17.56 20.71
CA TYR A 238 -4.26 18.60 20.37
C TYR A 238 -5.49 18.48 21.28
N THR A 239 -6.28 19.51 21.33
CA THR A 239 -7.53 19.59 22.10
C THR A 239 -8.75 19.56 21.17
N GLU A 240 -9.95 19.34 21.71
CA GLU A 240 -11.21 19.45 20.94
C GLU A 240 -11.44 20.91 20.46
N ASP A 241 -10.93 21.89 21.18
CA ASP A 241 -10.96 23.28 20.74
C ASP A 241 -10.09 23.50 19.52
N ASP A 242 -8.90 22.89 19.47
CA ASP A 242 -8.03 22.92 18.28
C ASP A 242 -8.73 22.28 17.07
N VAL A 243 -9.50 21.20 17.26
CA VAL A 243 -10.27 20.57 16.18
C VAL A 243 -11.33 21.55 15.64
N ARG A 244 -12.10 22.20 16.54
CA ARG A 244 -13.14 23.18 16.15
C ARG A 244 -12.54 24.36 15.40
N GLU A 245 -11.47 24.94 15.93
CA GLU A 245 -10.84 26.13 15.36
C GLU A 245 -10.15 25.80 14.02
N SER A 246 -9.53 24.62 13.91
CA SER A 246 -8.99 24.09 12.65
C SER A 246 -10.11 23.89 11.61
N ALA A 247 -11.25 23.31 12.00
CA ALA A 247 -12.39 23.14 11.09
C ALA A 247 -12.87 24.51 10.54
N ARG A 248 -12.92 25.56 11.38
CA ARG A 248 -13.22 26.93 10.94
C ARG A 248 -12.21 27.45 9.93
N ALA A 249 -10.91 27.13 10.11
CA ALA A 249 -9.84 27.57 9.23
C ALA A 249 -9.95 26.89 7.83
N PHE A 250 -10.41 25.65 7.76
CA PHE A 250 -10.64 24.91 6.51
C PHE A 250 -11.98 25.25 5.82
N THR A 251 -12.80 26.15 6.35
CA THR A 251 -14.05 26.58 5.68
C THR A 251 -13.75 27.32 4.37
N GLY A 252 -14.70 27.30 3.45
CA GLY A 252 -14.63 28.08 2.20
C GLY A 252 -14.22 27.25 0.97
N TRP A 253 -13.63 26.10 1.12
CA TRP A 253 -13.35 25.19 0.01
C TRP A 253 -14.61 24.44 -0.40
N THR A 254 -14.87 24.35 -1.71
CA THR A 254 -15.99 23.62 -2.30
C THR A 254 -15.58 23.00 -3.62
N LEU A 255 -16.39 22.09 -4.11
CA LEU A 255 -16.16 21.43 -5.39
C LEU A 255 -16.81 22.24 -6.53
N THR A 256 -16.18 22.27 -7.71
CA THR A 256 -16.76 22.83 -8.92
C THR A 256 -17.81 21.85 -9.48
N GLY A 257 -18.90 22.36 -10.13
CA GLY A 257 -19.88 21.49 -10.81
C GLY A 257 -21.20 21.23 -10.09
N GLY A 258 -21.49 21.89 -8.97
CA GLY A 258 -22.81 21.88 -8.34
C GLY A 258 -23.26 20.50 -7.82
N LYS A 259 -24.48 20.06 -8.11
CA LYS A 259 -25.05 18.80 -7.57
C LYS A 259 -24.41 17.50 -8.13
N GLN A 260 -23.57 17.59 -9.16
CA GLN A 260 -22.84 16.44 -9.71
C GLN A 260 -21.44 16.29 -9.11
N LEU A 261 -21.29 16.60 -7.83
CA LEU A 261 -20.02 16.71 -7.11
C LEU A 261 -19.11 15.47 -7.15
N ARG A 262 -19.69 14.27 -7.29
CA ARG A 262 -18.93 13.00 -7.27
C ARG A 262 -17.99 12.77 -8.45
N TYR A 263 -18.05 13.64 -9.47
CA TYR A 263 -17.32 13.43 -10.74
C TYR A 263 -16.41 14.61 -11.09
N THR A 264 -16.41 15.68 -10.28
CA THR A 264 -15.50 16.79 -10.49
C THR A 264 -14.11 16.48 -9.99
N THR A 265 -13.10 16.94 -10.73
CA THR A 265 -11.70 16.83 -10.36
C THR A 265 -11.13 18.12 -9.77
N ASP A 266 -11.97 19.15 -9.66
CA ASP A 266 -11.53 20.48 -9.27
C ASP A 266 -12.23 20.97 -8.01
N SER A 267 -11.48 21.63 -7.17
CA SER A 267 -11.96 22.38 -6.01
C SER A 267 -11.74 23.88 -6.21
N MET A 268 -12.53 24.68 -5.53
CA MET A 268 -12.39 26.14 -5.54
C MET A 268 -12.62 26.76 -4.16
N PHE A 269 -11.91 27.84 -3.91
CA PHE A 269 -12.12 28.62 -2.69
C PHE A 269 -13.20 29.69 -2.93
N VAL A 270 -14.20 29.73 -2.05
CA VAL A 270 -15.30 30.68 -2.08
C VAL A 270 -15.27 31.53 -0.82
N ALA A 271 -14.72 32.73 -0.90
CA ALA A 271 -14.46 33.63 0.24
C ALA A 271 -15.70 33.87 1.14
N ARG A 272 -16.91 33.99 0.58
CA ARG A 272 -18.15 34.18 1.35
C ARG A 272 -18.51 32.98 2.25
N LEU A 273 -17.97 31.80 1.96
CA LEU A 273 -18.15 30.57 2.75
C LEU A 273 -17.04 30.38 3.77
N HIS A 274 -15.97 31.15 3.72
CA HIS A 274 -14.86 31.09 4.67
C HIS A 274 -15.16 31.89 5.94
N ASP A 275 -14.81 31.31 7.09
CA ASP A 275 -14.81 32.00 8.38
C ASP A 275 -13.52 32.81 8.55
N SER A 276 -13.61 34.11 8.26
CA SER A 276 -12.50 35.04 8.38
C SER A 276 -12.33 35.63 9.81
N GLY A 277 -13.06 35.12 10.80
CA GLY A 277 -12.91 35.51 12.20
C GLY A 277 -11.58 35.02 12.81
N GLN A 278 -11.19 35.62 13.93
CA GLN A 278 -10.06 35.10 14.71
C GLN A 278 -10.32 33.67 15.19
N LYS A 279 -9.26 32.88 15.20
CA LYS A 279 -9.24 31.50 15.66
C LYS A 279 -8.07 31.34 16.64
N THR A 280 -8.29 30.56 17.69
CA THR A 280 -7.21 30.18 18.61
C THR A 280 -6.84 28.73 18.35
N PHE A 281 -5.65 28.49 17.83
CA PHE A 281 -5.17 27.15 17.50
C PHE A 281 -3.81 26.92 18.18
N MET A 282 -3.70 25.84 18.96
CA MET A 282 -2.51 25.51 19.75
C MET A 282 -1.95 26.70 20.55
N GLY A 283 -2.86 27.43 21.20
CA GLY A 283 -2.54 28.61 22.06
C GLY A 283 -2.17 29.89 21.32
N LYS A 284 -2.19 29.91 19.98
CA LYS A 284 -1.94 31.09 19.16
C LYS A 284 -3.25 31.59 18.56
N THR A 285 -3.46 32.91 18.61
CA THR A 285 -4.66 33.57 18.08
C THR A 285 -4.35 34.35 16.82
N GLY A 286 -5.14 34.14 15.75
CA GLY A 286 -4.98 34.81 14.47
C GLY A 286 -6.13 34.55 13.52
N ASN A 287 -6.12 35.21 12.35
CA ASN A 287 -7.05 34.91 11.26
C ASN A 287 -6.48 33.82 10.35
N TYR A 288 -6.55 32.56 10.81
CA TYR A 288 -5.93 31.43 10.17
C TYR A 288 -6.81 30.83 9.06
N THR A 289 -6.15 30.44 7.98
CA THR A 289 -6.65 29.58 6.91
C THR A 289 -6.22 28.10 7.13
N GLY A 290 -6.72 27.16 6.32
CA GLY A 290 -6.29 25.78 6.40
C GLY A 290 -4.79 25.59 6.13
N ASP A 291 -4.21 26.38 5.25
CA ASP A 291 -2.76 26.34 4.96
C ASP A 291 -1.94 26.75 6.19
N ASP A 292 -2.37 27.80 6.93
CA ASP A 292 -1.72 28.21 8.18
C ASP A 292 -1.78 27.10 9.25
N ILE A 293 -2.90 26.35 9.33
CA ILE A 293 -3.01 25.20 10.24
C ILE A 293 -1.98 24.12 9.88
N VAL A 294 -1.82 23.81 8.59
CA VAL A 294 -0.80 22.85 8.13
C VAL A 294 0.61 23.34 8.49
N GLU A 295 0.91 24.63 8.27
CA GLU A 295 2.20 25.24 8.61
C GLU A 295 2.50 25.23 10.11
N MET A 296 1.48 25.23 10.96
CA MET A 296 1.65 25.09 12.41
C MET A 296 1.83 23.64 12.86
N LEU A 297 1.23 22.65 12.16
CA LEU A 297 1.28 21.24 12.54
C LEU A 297 2.54 20.53 12.05
N VAL A 298 3.03 20.83 10.84
CA VAL A 298 4.15 20.11 10.22
C VAL A 298 5.47 20.27 10.99
N PRO A 299 5.84 21.44 11.53
CA PRO A 299 7.06 21.63 12.31
C PRO A 299 7.09 20.90 13.65
N LEU A 300 5.94 20.43 14.16
CA LEU A 300 5.86 19.83 15.47
C LEU A 300 6.65 18.53 15.55
N ARG A 301 7.38 18.33 16.63
CA ARG A 301 8.16 17.12 16.86
C ARG A 301 7.32 15.83 16.75
N ALA A 302 6.11 15.87 17.29
CA ALA A 302 5.17 14.74 17.20
C ALA A 302 4.84 14.37 15.75
N THR A 303 4.67 15.36 14.84
CA THR A 303 4.46 15.12 13.41
C THR A 303 5.69 14.47 12.79
N ALA A 304 6.89 14.99 13.07
CA ALA A 304 8.14 14.46 12.55
C ALA A 304 8.36 12.99 12.97
N GLU A 305 8.19 12.69 14.25
CA GLU A 305 8.36 11.33 14.79
C GLU A 305 7.30 10.35 14.25
N ARG A 306 6.04 10.79 14.15
CA ARG A 306 4.97 9.97 13.61
C ARG A 306 5.19 9.61 12.14
N LEU A 307 5.51 10.61 11.30
CA LEU A 307 5.79 10.36 9.88
C LEU A 307 7.03 9.47 9.70
N SER A 308 8.10 9.74 10.44
CA SER A 308 9.33 8.94 10.44
C SER A 308 9.07 7.48 10.83
N THR A 309 8.28 7.25 11.89
CA THR A 309 7.85 5.91 12.31
C THR A 309 7.06 5.19 11.20
N ARG A 310 6.14 5.90 10.52
CA ARG A 310 5.34 5.32 9.44
C ARG A 310 6.17 4.97 8.22
N LEU A 311 7.07 5.87 7.78
CA LEU A 311 8.00 5.63 6.67
C LEU A 311 8.96 4.48 6.96
N PHE A 312 9.59 4.48 8.14
CA PHE A 312 10.49 3.42 8.52
C PHE A 312 9.77 2.06 8.59
N SER A 313 8.59 2.00 9.22
CA SER A 313 7.82 0.76 9.33
C SER A 313 7.33 0.24 7.98
N PHE A 314 7.15 1.10 7.00
CA PHE A 314 6.77 0.72 5.65
C PHE A 314 7.94 0.16 4.84
N PHE A 315 9.16 0.69 5.05
CA PHE A 315 10.33 0.30 4.27
C PHE A 315 11.25 -0.72 4.96
N ALA A 316 11.31 -0.76 6.29
CA ALA A 316 12.27 -1.60 7.02
C ALA A 316 11.59 -2.70 7.85
N TYR A 317 11.13 -2.40 9.06
CA TYR A 317 10.42 -3.32 9.94
C TYR A 317 9.51 -2.56 10.91
N GLN A 318 8.56 -3.28 11.51
CA GLN A 318 7.61 -2.68 12.45
C GLN A 318 8.28 -2.32 13.78
N ASN A 319 7.78 -1.26 14.43
CA ASN A 319 8.22 -0.80 15.73
C ASN A 319 9.72 -0.45 15.79
N PRO A 320 10.15 0.61 15.04
CA PRO A 320 11.53 1.09 15.09
C PRO A 320 11.95 1.52 16.49
N GLU A 321 13.25 1.44 16.77
CA GLU A 321 13.85 1.95 17.98
C GLU A 321 13.67 3.46 18.12
N PRO A 322 13.49 3.98 19.34
CA PRO A 322 13.31 5.42 19.55
C PRO A 322 14.47 6.27 19.00
N GLU A 323 15.69 5.75 19.00
CA GLU A 323 16.89 6.40 18.45
C GLU A 323 16.76 6.62 16.94
N ILE A 324 16.31 5.60 16.21
CA ILE A 324 16.07 5.68 14.75
C ILE A 324 14.98 6.70 14.46
N VAL A 325 13.88 6.65 15.23
CA VAL A 325 12.79 7.61 15.08
C VAL A 325 13.27 9.04 15.27
N ARG A 326 14.09 9.29 16.32
CA ARG A 326 14.68 10.61 16.57
C ARG A 326 15.56 11.09 15.42
N GLN A 327 16.49 10.23 14.95
CA GLN A 327 17.38 10.54 13.83
C GLN A 327 16.59 10.92 12.57
N LEU A 328 15.59 10.14 12.20
CA LEU A 328 14.74 10.39 11.03
C LEU A 328 13.89 11.66 11.20
N ALA A 329 13.39 11.93 12.40
CA ALA A 329 12.64 13.14 12.72
C ALA A 329 13.55 14.39 12.66
N ASP A 330 14.80 14.29 13.08
CA ASP A 330 15.80 15.35 12.94
C ASP A 330 16.09 15.62 11.45
N THR A 331 16.31 14.59 10.65
CA THR A 331 16.46 14.68 9.19
C THR A 331 15.26 15.37 8.54
N PHE A 332 14.04 15.02 8.95
CA PHE A 332 12.81 15.63 8.44
C PHE A 332 12.75 17.13 8.73
N GLN A 333 13.06 17.54 9.95
CA GLN A 333 13.04 18.96 10.36
C GLN A 333 14.18 19.76 9.68
N GLN A 334 15.40 19.22 9.65
CA GLN A 334 16.58 19.87 9.04
C GLN A 334 16.46 20.01 7.51
N SER A 335 15.75 19.11 6.85
CA SER A 335 15.51 19.15 5.41
C SER A 335 14.30 20.00 4.99
N HIS A 336 13.77 20.84 5.86
CA HIS A 336 12.54 21.60 5.62
C HIS A 336 11.37 20.70 5.23
N TYR A 337 11.18 19.62 6.02
CA TYR A 337 10.07 18.67 5.93
C TYR A 337 10.06 17.83 4.63
N ASN A 338 11.24 17.62 4.03
CA ASN A 338 11.37 16.88 2.79
C ASN A 338 11.28 15.36 3.01
N VAL A 339 10.25 14.73 2.45
CA VAL A 339 10.02 13.29 2.57
C VAL A 339 11.13 12.47 1.90
N GLY A 340 11.63 12.93 0.76
CA GLY A 340 12.75 12.29 0.05
C GLY A 340 14.02 12.21 0.87
N ALA A 341 14.29 13.22 1.71
CA ALA A 341 15.44 13.21 2.62
C ALA A 341 15.29 12.10 3.69
N VAL A 342 14.10 11.92 4.25
CA VAL A 342 13.83 10.85 5.23
C VAL A 342 13.94 9.48 4.59
N VAL A 343 13.38 9.28 3.40
CA VAL A 343 13.48 8.01 2.66
C VAL A 343 14.93 7.69 2.30
N ARG A 344 15.71 8.69 1.87
CA ARG A 344 17.15 8.55 1.64
C ARG A 344 17.88 8.09 2.90
N GLU A 345 17.59 8.72 4.02
CA GLU A 345 18.19 8.35 5.29
C GLU A 345 17.85 6.91 5.67
N ILE A 346 16.58 6.47 5.56
CA ILE A 346 16.17 5.08 5.82
C ILE A 346 16.99 4.10 4.98
N PHE A 347 17.14 4.34 3.67
CA PHE A 347 17.88 3.45 2.78
C PHE A 347 19.40 3.47 2.99
N ASN A 348 19.93 4.42 3.74
CA ASN A 348 21.35 4.51 4.10
C ASN A 348 21.65 3.99 5.54
N LEU A 349 20.62 3.68 6.35
CA LEU A 349 20.85 3.12 7.67
C LEU A 349 21.41 1.69 7.59
N ASP A 350 22.44 1.38 8.37
CA ASP A 350 22.99 0.02 8.47
C ASP A 350 21.92 -1.01 8.87
N VAL A 351 20.98 -0.61 9.73
CA VAL A 351 19.89 -1.48 10.17
C VAL A 351 18.94 -1.87 9.05
N PHE A 352 18.83 -1.05 8.00
CA PHE A 352 18.04 -1.38 6.82
C PHE A 352 18.62 -2.61 6.07
N TYR A 353 19.94 -2.77 6.07
CA TYR A 353 20.64 -3.92 5.51
C TYR A 353 21.08 -4.93 6.57
N SER A 354 20.32 -5.07 7.65
CA SER A 354 20.56 -6.04 8.70
C SER A 354 19.61 -7.24 8.65
N ALA A 355 19.93 -8.32 9.34
CA ALA A 355 19.05 -9.47 9.51
C ALA A 355 17.68 -9.09 10.13
N LYS A 356 17.61 -7.98 10.90
CA LYS A 356 16.36 -7.48 11.48
C LYS A 356 15.40 -6.92 10.44
N SER A 357 15.92 -6.34 9.36
CA SER A 357 15.12 -5.78 8.26
C SER A 357 14.87 -6.78 7.15
N TYR A 358 15.82 -7.69 6.90
CA TYR A 358 15.73 -8.65 5.82
C TYR A 358 14.51 -9.57 5.97
N ARG A 359 13.59 -9.51 5.00
CA ARG A 359 12.32 -10.27 5.01
C ARG A 359 11.45 -10.07 6.26
N ALA A 360 11.57 -8.93 6.91
CA ALA A 360 10.83 -8.62 8.13
C ALA A 360 9.36 -8.23 7.89
N LEU A 361 8.99 -7.90 6.66
CA LEU A 361 7.64 -7.48 6.31
C LEU A 361 6.92 -8.52 5.46
N VAL A 362 5.67 -8.79 5.80
CA VAL A 362 4.77 -9.56 4.93
C VAL A 362 4.34 -8.66 3.78
N LYS A 363 4.48 -9.12 2.54
CA LYS A 363 3.99 -8.39 1.37
C LYS A 363 2.49 -8.14 1.50
N SER A 364 2.07 -6.89 1.29
CA SER A 364 0.67 -6.58 1.05
C SER A 364 0.17 -7.31 -0.21
N PRO A 365 -1.13 -7.52 -0.38
CA PRO A 365 -1.66 -8.13 -1.61
C PRO A 365 -1.23 -7.39 -2.89
N ALA A 366 -1.13 -6.05 -2.86
CA ALA A 366 -0.65 -5.27 -4.00
C ALA A 366 0.83 -5.57 -4.33
N GLU A 367 1.69 -5.64 -3.30
CA GLU A 367 3.11 -5.97 -3.49
C GLU A 367 3.31 -7.40 -4.00
N LEU A 368 2.60 -8.38 -3.41
CA LEU A 368 2.65 -9.77 -3.84
C LEU A 368 2.18 -9.90 -5.29
N THR A 369 1.05 -9.30 -5.62
CA THR A 369 0.46 -9.36 -6.97
C THR A 369 1.37 -8.69 -7.99
N ALA A 370 1.89 -7.51 -7.69
CA ALA A 370 2.81 -6.82 -8.60
C ALA A 370 4.10 -7.60 -8.81
N GLN A 371 4.72 -8.14 -7.76
CA GLN A 371 5.93 -8.95 -7.90
C GLN A 371 5.66 -10.26 -8.68
N THR A 372 4.54 -10.94 -8.41
CA THR A 372 4.14 -12.13 -9.17
C THR A 372 4.01 -11.83 -10.66
N LEU A 373 3.33 -10.73 -11.02
CA LEU A 373 3.15 -10.34 -12.41
C LEU A 373 4.45 -9.89 -13.09
N ARG A 374 5.37 -9.24 -12.36
CA ARG A 374 6.73 -8.93 -12.85
C ARG A 374 7.50 -10.21 -13.18
N ALA A 375 7.38 -11.23 -12.33
CA ALA A 375 8.10 -12.49 -12.49
C ALA A 375 7.51 -13.39 -13.59
N THR A 376 6.18 -13.33 -13.82
CA THR A 376 5.47 -14.22 -14.74
C THR A 376 5.09 -13.58 -16.06
N GLY A 377 5.31 -12.29 -16.23
CA GLY A 377 4.76 -11.50 -17.33
C GLY A 377 3.24 -11.30 -17.21
N ALA A 378 2.71 -10.26 -17.83
CA ALA A 378 1.29 -9.96 -17.79
C ALA A 378 0.84 -9.21 -19.05
N ASP A 379 -0.31 -9.62 -19.59
CA ASP A 379 -1.07 -8.88 -20.59
C ASP A 379 -2.20 -8.05 -19.94
N ALA A 380 -2.92 -7.29 -20.73
CA ALA A 380 -4.00 -6.43 -20.22
C ALA A 380 -5.08 -7.20 -19.45
N ARG A 381 -5.41 -8.45 -19.85
CA ARG A 381 -6.41 -9.28 -19.17
C ARG A 381 -5.91 -9.76 -17.83
N ALA A 382 -4.61 -10.03 -17.73
CA ALA A 382 -3.98 -10.44 -16.47
C ALA A 382 -4.06 -9.35 -15.39
N PHE A 383 -3.91 -8.08 -15.75
CA PHE A 383 -4.01 -6.97 -14.78
C PHE A 383 -5.41 -6.86 -14.19
N VAL A 384 -6.48 -6.99 -15.01
CA VAL A 384 -7.86 -6.99 -14.50
C VAL A 384 -8.12 -8.18 -13.57
N ALA A 385 -7.73 -9.37 -13.99
CA ALA A 385 -7.90 -10.59 -13.18
C ALA A 385 -7.12 -10.50 -11.85
N ALA A 386 -5.90 -9.99 -11.88
CA ALA A 386 -5.05 -9.82 -10.71
C ALA A 386 -5.57 -8.75 -9.74
N ALA A 387 -6.08 -7.62 -10.26
CA ALA A 387 -6.71 -6.59 -9.43
C ALA A 387 -7.91 -7.16 -8.66
N ASN A 388 -8.74 -7.97 -9.30
CA ASN A 388 -9.86 -8.64 -8.65
C ASN A 388 -9.41 -9.70 -7.62
N ALA A 389 -8.30 -10.39 -7.88
CA ALA A 389 -7.75 -11.41 -6.99
C ALA A 389 -7.19 -10.84 -5.67
N MET A 390 -6.89 -9.54 -5.59
CA MET A 390 -6.42 -8.91 -4.36
C MET A 390 -7.51 -8.80 -3.28
N ALA A 391 -8.78 -8.67 -3.66
CA ALA A 391 -9.87 -8.52 -2.70
C ALA A 391 -9.95 -9.68 -1.68
N PRO A 392 -9.99 -10.96 -2.07
CA PRO A 392 -9.99 -12.07 -1.11
C PRO A 392 -8.65 -12.25 -0.38
N MET A 393 -7.57 -11.58 -0.79
CA MET A 393 -6.31 -11.49 -0.05
C MET A 393 -6.33 -10.38 1.01
N GLY A 394 -7.37 -9.51 1.03
CA GLY A 394 -7.58 -8.47 2.04
C GLY A 394 -7.28 -7.04 1.60
N GLN A 395 -6.99 -6.77 0.32
CA GLN A 395 -6.74 -5.43 -0.18
C GLN A 395 -7.48 -5.17 -1.49
N VAL A 396 -8.15 -4.04 -1.59
CA VAL A 396 -8.75 -3.54 -2.82
C VAL A 396 -8.20 -2.15 -3.09
N LEU A 397 -7.47 -1.97 -4.19
CA LEU A 397 -6.92 -0.66 -4.55
C LEU A 397 -8.06 0.38 -4.68
N PHE A 398 -7.84 1.58 -4.20
CA PHE A 398 -8.82 2.65 -4.13
C PHE A 398 -10.04 2.38 -3.21
N TYR A 399 -10.00 1.30 -2.40
CA TYR A 399 -11.10 0.94 -1.51
C TYR A 399 -10.55 0.49 -0.14
N PRO A 400 -9.90 1.38 0.61
CA PRO A 400 -9.42 1.06 1.95
C PRO A 400 -10.62 0.80 2.89
N PRO A 401 -10.42 -0.02 3.95
CA PRO A 401 -11.52 -0.41 4.85
C PRO A 401 -12.07 0.74 5.70
N ASN A 402 -11.27 1.78 5.94
CA ASN A 402 -11.63 2.98 6.71
C ASN A 402 -10.57 4.07 6.51
N VAL A 403 -10.73 5.22 7.17
CA VAL A 403 -9.83 6.38 7.07
C VAL A 403 -8.40 6.10 7.59
N ALA A 404 -8.20 5.12 8.47
CA ALA A 404 -6.88 4.71 8.94
C ALA A 404 -6.09 3.86 7.91
N GLY A 405 -6.71 3.50 6.78
CA GLY A 405 -6.08 2.73 5.71
C GLY A 405 -6.14 1.22 5.90
N TRP A 406 -5.24 0.53 5.21
CA TRP A 406 -5.13 -0.93 5.32
C TRP A 406 -4.27 -1.34 6.51
N PRO A 407 -4.50 -2.57 7.05
CA PRO A 407 -3.61 -3.13 8.06
C PRO A 407 -2.20 -3.35 7.48
N ALA A 408 -1.24 -3.61 8.36
CA ALA A 408 0.15 -3.86 8.00
C ALA A 408 0.70 -5.13 8.66
N GLY A 409 1.87 -5.57 8.21
CA GLY A 409 2.60 -6.68 8.81
C GLY A 409 1.85 -8.01 8.72
N THR A 410 1.83 -8.75 9.82
CA THR A 410 1.23 -10.10 9.88
C THR A 410 -0.29 -10.12 9.70
N SER A 411 -0.96 -8.98 9.81
CA SER A 411 -2.42 -8.89 9.57
C SER A 411 -2.82 -9.25 8.14
N TRP A 412 -1.88 -9.25 7.19
CA TRP A 412 -2.11 -9.69 5.82
C TRP A 412 -2.24 -11.21 5.65
N ILE A 413 -1.88 -12.01 6.66
CA ILE A 413 -1.87 -13.47 6.58
C ILE A 413 -2.80 -14.07 7.63
N ASN A 414 -3.77 -14.82 7.16
CA ASN A 414 -4.59 -15.78 7.87
C ASN A 414 -4.84 -16.98 6.93
N SER A 415 -5.51 -18.02 7.41
CA SER A 415 -5.75 -19.24 6.61
C SER A 415 -6.47 -18.96 5.28
N SER A 416 -7.44 -18.04 5.26
CA SER A 416 -8.19 -17.67 4.06
C SER A 416 -7.35 -16.84 3.10
N THR A 417 -6.69 -15.79 3.59
CA THR A 417 -5.88 -14.91 2.73
C THR A 417 -4.66 -15.64 2.18
N LEU A 418 -4.04 -16.55 2.96
CA LEU A 418 -2.93 -17.37 2.49
C LEU A 418 -3.36 -18.32 1.36
N LEU A 419 -4.52 -18.98 1.51
CA LEU A 419 -5.07 -19.81 0.44
C LEU A 419 -5.28 -19.02 -0.84
N ASN A 420 -5.84 -17.81 -0.75
CA ASN A 420 -6.06 -16.97 -1.92
C ASN A 420 -4.74 -16.51 -2.58
N ARG A 421 -3.69 -16.25 -1.80
CA ARG A 421 -2.34 -15.97 -2.30
C ARG A 421 -1.75 -17.16 -3.07
N ILE A 422 -1.90 -18.38 -2.53
CA ILE A 422 -1.47 -19.63 -3.16
C ILE A 422 -2.24 -19.87 -4.45
N ASN A 423 -3.57 -19.69 -4.45
CA ASN A 423 -4.40 -19.85 -5.64
C ASN A 423 -4.03 -18.85 -6.74
N PHE A 424 -3.73 -17.61 -6.37
CA PHE A 424 -3.27 -16.57 -7.31
C PHE A 424 -1.91 -16.95 -7.91
N ALA A 425 -0.95 -17.40 -7.10
CA ALA A 425 0.35 -17.87 -7.56
C ALA A 425 0.23 -19.03 -8.56
N ASN A 426 -0.65 -20.01 -8.28
CA ASN A 426 -0.92 -21.13 -9.19
C ASN A 426 -1.50 -20.65 -10.53
N ALA A 427 -2.50 -19.76 -10.51
CA ALA A 427 -3.09 -19.21 -11.73
C ALA A 427 -2.06 -18.43 -12.57
N ALA A 428 -1.21 -17.64 -11.92
CA ALA A 428 -0.15 -16.88 -12.58
C ALA A 428 0.92 -17.80 -13.20
N ALA A 429 1.36 -18.84 -12.46
CA ALA A 429 2.34 -19.81 -12.95
C ALA A 429 1.85 -20.58 -14.19
N ARG A 430 0.61 -21.07 -14.16
CA ARG A 430 0.00 -21.77 -15.30
C ARG A 430 -0.09 -20.91 -16.55
N ARG A 431 -0.40 -19.63 -16.38
CA ARG A 431 -0.41 -18.67 -17.50
C ARG A 431 0.99 -18.45 -18.05
N ALA A 432 1.99 -18.25 -17.19
CA ALA A 432 3.36 -17.99 -17.59
C ALA A 432 4.00 -19.17 -18.35
N ALA A 433 3.69 -20.41 -17.96
CA ALA A 433 4.23 -21.62 -18.57
C ALA A 433 3.88 -21.79 -20.05
N THR A 434 2.86 -21.06 -20.56
CA THR A 434 2.51 -21.07 -21.99
C THR A 434 3.44 -20.20 -22.84
N SER A 435 4.25 -19.33 -22.23
CA SER A 435 5.04 -18.32 -22.95
C SER A 435 6.48 -18.16 -22.44
N SER A 436 6.84 -18.80 -21.32
CA SER A 436 8.15 -18.67 -20.71
C SER A 436 8.96 -19.96 -20.83
N PRO A 437 10.29 -19.89 -21.04
CA PRO A 437 11.15 -21.07 -21.05
C PRO A 437 11.18 -21.74 -19.67
N ALA A 438 11.47 -23.05 -19.67
CA ALA A 438 11.70 -23.81 -18.45
C ALA A 438 12.86 -23.23 -17.63
N GLN A 439 12.69 -23.14 -16.32
CA GLN A 439 13.71 -22.67 -15.39
C GLN A 439 14.06 -23.76 -14.38
N THR A 440 15.32 -23.80 -13.96
CA THR A 440 15.80 -24.70 -12.89
C THR A 440 15.40 -24.13 -11.51
N VAL A 441 15.50 -24.96 -10.47
CA VAL A 441 15.26 -24.53 -9.07
C VAL A 441 16.16 -23.36 -8.71
N ASP A 442 17.45 -23.40 -9.09
CA ASP A 442 18.40 -22.34 -8.77
C ASP A 442 18.09 -21.03 -9.51
N GLN A 443 17.67 -21.10 -10.78
CA GLN A 443 17.23 -19.91 -11.54
C GLN A 443 15.97 -19.29 -10.92
N LEU A 444 14.98 -20.11 -10.55
CA LEU A 444 13.75 -19.64 -9.92
C LEU A 444 14.02 -19.02 -8.55
N THR A 445 14.81 -19.68 -7.72
CA THR A 445 15.13 -19.13 -6.38
C THR A 445 15.95 -17.85 -6.49
N ALA A 446 16.89 -17.77 -7.43
CA ALA A 446 17.66 -16.54 -7.66
C ALA A 446 16.79 -15.36 -8.10
N SER A 447 15.86 -15.60 -9.04
CA SER A 447 15.02 -14.52 -9.59
C SER A 447 13.88 -14.08 -8.68
N LEU A 448 13.26 -15.01 -7.94
CA LEU A 448 12.07 -14.72 -7.11
C LEU A 448 12.41 -14.32 -5.68
N VAL A 449 13.46 -14.94 -5.11
CA VAL A 449 13.80 -14.85 -3.68
C VAL A 449 15.31 -14.71 -3.43
N ASP A 450 16.03 -14.06 -4.36
CA ASP A 450 17.47 -13.75 -4.29
C ASP A 450 18.42 -14.93 -3.99
N GLY A 451 18.01 -16.16 -4.33
CA GLY A 451 18.77 -17.39 -4.11
C GLY A 451 18.86 -17.84 -2.65
N ASN A 452 18.43 -16.99 -1.72
CA ASN A 452 18.57 -17.24 -0.29
C ASN A 452 17.28 -17.85 0.28
N VAL A 453 17.20 -19.17 0.25
CA VAL A 453 16.06 -19.95 0.77
C VAL A 453 16.53 -20.92 1.84
N THR A 454 15.64 -21.28 2.75
CA THR A 454 15.93 -22.31 3.76
C THR A 454 16.26 -23.64 3.11
N ARG A 455 17.01 -24.50 3.83
CA ARG A 455 17.29 -25.86 3.36
C ARG A 455 15.99 -26.61 3.05
N ASN A 456 14.99 -26.51 3.92
CA ASN A 456 13.71 -27.18 3.71
C ASN A 456 12.99 -26.72 2.44
N THR A 457 13.01 -25.42 2.14
CA THR A 457 12.46 -24.88 0.90
C THR A 457 13.23 -25.39 -0.31
N ARG A 458 14.56 -25.36 -0.27
CA ARG A 458 15.43 -25.85 -1.36
C ARG A 458 15.21 -27.32 -1.64
N ASP A 459 15.26 -28.16 -0.60
CA ASP A 459 15.07 -29.60 -0.69
C ASP A 459 13.67 -29.95 -1.24
N GLY A 460 12.63 -29.22 -0.79
CA GLY A 460 11.27 -29.39 -1.28
C GLY A 460 11.11 -29.05 -2.77
N LEU A 461 11.75 -27.96 -3.24
CA LEU A 461 11.72 -27.58 -4.65
C LEU A 461 12.49 -28.59 -5.54
N HIS A 462 13.66 -29.05 -5.09
CA HIS A 462 14.41 -30.08 -5.81
C HIS A 462 13.67 -31.43 -5.85
N ALA A 463 13.04 -31.85 -4.75
CA ALA A 463 12.23 -33.06 -4.70
C ALA A 463 11.04 -33.00 -5.67
N PHE A 464 10.37 -31.82 -5.74
CA PHE A 464 9.29 -31.60 -6.71
C PHE A 464 9.80 -31.68 -8.15
N ALA A 465 10.88 -30.97 -8.47
CA ALA A 465 11.46 -30.96 -9.82
C ALA A 465 11.89 -32.37 -10.27
N ALA A 466 12.47 -33.17 -9.36
CA ALA A 466 12.85 -34.54 -9.65
C ALA A 466 11.65 -35.50 -9.88
N ALA A 467 10.57 -35.31 -9.12
CA ALA A 467 9.34 -36.10 -9.26
C ALA A 467 8.47 -35.69 -10.45
N HIS A 468 8.58 -34.44 -10.92
CA HIS A 468 7.76 -33.86 -11.97
C HIS A 468 8.61 -33.04 -12.97
N PRO A 469 9.52 -33.68 -13.73
CA PRO A 469 10.53 -32.97 -14.55
C PRO A 469 9.91 -32.09 -15.65
N ASP A 470 8.71 -32.39 -16.11
CA ASP A 470 8.01 -31.70 -17.19
C ASP A 470 6.99 -30.68 -16.67
N ASP A 471 6.72 -30.62 -15.35
CA ASP A 471 5.76 -29.66 -14.74
C ASP A 471 6.45 -28.36 -14.34
N HIS A 472 6.90 -27.59 -15.34
CA HIS A 472 7.53 -26.28 -15.13
C HIS A 472 6.58 -25.26 -14.49
N ALA A 473 5.28 -25.34 -14.80
CA ALA A 473 4.26 -24.50 -14.15
C ALA A 473 4.11 -24.83 -12.67
N GLY A 474 4.11 -26.12 -12.33
CA GLY A 474 4.09 -26.57 -10.94
C GLY A 474 5.32 -26.12 -10.16
N LEU A 475 6.52 -26.20 -10.74
CA LEU A 475 7.75 -25.74 -10.10
C LEU A 475 7.74 -24.23 -9.84
N LEU A 476 7.34 -23.43 -10.83
CA LEU A 476 7.18 -21.98 -10.69
C LEU A 476 6.14 -21.64 -9.61
N PHE A 477 5.01 -22.33 -9.62
CA PHE A 477 3.99 -22.22 -8.58
C PHE A 477 4.56 -22.52 -7.19
N MET A 478 5.27 -23.63 -7.04
CA MET A 478 5.88 -24.02 -5.78
C MET A 478 6.85 -22.95 -5.26
N ALA A 479 7.69 -22.38 -6.13
CA ALA A 479 8.62 -21.31 -5.77
C ALA A 479 7.88 -20.03 -5.30
N MET A 480 6.78 -19.65 -5.95
CA MET A 480 5.95 -18.48 -5.54
C MET A 480 5.08 -18.77 -4.30
N ALA A 481 4.84 -20.04 -3.95
CA ALA A 481 4.12 -20.45 -2.75
C ALA A 481 5.03 -20.56 -1.51
N THR A 482 6.34 -20.37 -1.65
CA THR A 482 7.28 -20.46 -0.51
C THR A 482 7.04 -19.34 0.50
N PRO A 483 7.36 -19.56 1.81
CA PRO A 483 7.34 -18.51 2.81
C PRO A 483 8.20 -17.31 2.42
N GLU A 484 9.37 -17.55 1.85
CA GLU A 484 10.32 -16.51 1.43
C GLU A 484 9.73 -15.59 0.37
N PHE A 485 8.89 -16.11 -0.53
CA PHE A 485 8.22 -15.28 -1.54
C PHE A 485 7.09 -14.43 -0.96
N GLN A 486 6.50 -14.81 0.19
CA GLN A 486 5.46 -14.03 0.86
C GLN A 486 6.03 -12.79 1.60
N LEU A 487 7.36 -12.70 1.74
CA LEU A 487 8.05 -11.67 2.51
C LEU A 487 8.78 -10.67 1.60
N ASN A 488 8.90 -9.43 2.14
CA ASN A 488 9.71 -8.35 1.55
C ASN A 488 11.07 -8.27 2.23
#